data_920f00005123982af8799a2fd93a90e9
#
_entry.id   920f00005123982af8799a2fd93a90e9
#
_cell.length_a   1.000
_cell.length_b   1.000
_cell.length_c   1.000
_cell.angle_alpha   90.00
_cell.angle_beta   90.00
_cell.angle_gamma   90.00
#
_symmetry.space_group_name_H-M   'P 1'
#
loop_
_entity.id
_entity.type
_entity.pdbx_description
1 polymer ?
#
loop_
_entity_poly.entity_id
_entity_poly.type
_entity_poly.pdbx_seq_one_letter_code
_entity_poly.pdbx_strand_id
1 'polypeptide(L)'
;MSKLVEKIEHYMAVSKELGLDLSEDLISKATEDLVPSIYQQDAETVSCSDSAELDTVKKNFLANKLGVDADDATMDTAIQKVCEAMGTSNRHKYRALFYALLAKEFGKESIYP
;
A
#
# COMPACT_ATOMS: atom_id res chain seq x y z
N MET A 1 22.82 3.18 10.15
CA MET A 1 21.68 2.50 9.50
C MET A 1 20.99 3.42 8.52
N SER A 2 20.48 2.90 7.43
CA SER A 2 19.80 3.74 6.44
C SER A 2 18.37 4.02 6.87
N LYS A 3 17.84 5.16 6.42
CA LYS A 3 16.43 5.50 6.65
C LYS A 3 15.50 4.44 6.02
N LEU A 4 15.91 3.87 4.89
CA LEU A 4 15.13 2.84 4.21
C LEU A 4 14.96 1.60 5.08
N VAL A 5 16.05 1.10 5.67
CA VAL A 5 16.01 -0.07 6.56
C VAL A 5 15.10 0.21 7.76
N GLU A 6 15.20 1.38 8.36
CA GLU A 6 14.35 1.77 9.49
C GLU A 6 12.86 1.77 9.10
N LYS A 7 12.54 2.28 7.90
CA LYS A 7 11.16 2.29 7.41
C LYS A 7 10.66 0.85 7.18
N ILE A 8 11.47 0.02 6.56
CA ILE A 8 11.10 -1.38 6.30
C ILE A 8 10.81 -2.10 7.62
N GLU A 9 11.71 -1.97 8.59
CA GLU A 9 11.52 -2.59 9.91
C GLU A 9 10.26 -2.10 10.60
N HIS A 10 10.00 -0.79 10.52
CA HIS A 10 8.80 -0.19 11.10
C HIS A 10 7.53 -0.76 10.44
N TYR A 11 7.51 -0.83 9.12
CA TYR A 11 6.34 -1.34 8.40
C TYR A 11 6.12 -2.83 8.63
N MET A 12 7.19 -3.60 8.77
CA MET A 12 7.07 -5.01 9.13
C MET A 12 6.42 -5.17 10.52
N ALA A 13 6.82 -4.35 11.47
CA ALA A 13 6.25 -4.36 12.81
C ALA A 13 4.76 -3.98 12.79
N VAL A 14 4.42 -2.95 12.03
CA VAL A 14 3.02 -2.51 11.88
C VAL A 14 2.18 -3.59 11.21
N SER A 15 2.70 -4.21 10.16
CA SER A 15 2.01 -5.28 9.44
C SER A 15 1.69 -6.45 10.40
N LYS A 16 2.64 -6.83 11.22
CA LYS A 16 2.47 -7.88 12.20
C LYS A 16 1.43 -7.50 13.26
N GLU A 17 1.51 -6.26 13.73
CA GLU A 17 0.56 -5.73 14.73
C GLU A 17 -0.87 -5.71 14.20
N LEU A 18 -1.05 -5.33 12.93
CA LEU A 18 -2.35 -5.28 12.28
C LEU A 18 -2.83 -6.66 11.80
N GLY A 19 -1.99 -7.68 11.88
CA GLY A 19 -2.33 -9.01 11.42
C GLY A 19 -2.45 -9.12 9.91
N LEU A 20 -1.68 -8.33 9.18
CA LEU A 20 -1.69 -8.37 7.72
C LEU A 20 -0.90 -9.59 7.24
N ASP A 21 -1.44 -10.26 6.22
CA ASP A 21 -0.80 -11.44 5.64
C ASP A 21 0.13 -11.02 4.50
N LEU A 22 1.24 -10.38 4.87
CA LEU A 22 2.23 -9.89 3.92
C LEU A 22 3.60 -10.48 4.25
N SER A 23 4.32 -10.91 3.21
CA SER A 23 5.69 -11.40 3.39
C SER A 23 6.63 -10.23 3.63
N GLU A 24 7.73 -10.49 4.34
CA GLU A 24 8.77 -9.49 4.57
C GLU A 24 9.36 -9.00 3.24
N ASP A 25 9.53 -9.92 2.29
CA ASP A 25 10.08 -9.61 0.98
C ASP A 25 9.17 -8.61 0.22
N LEU A 26 7.86 -8.85 0.25
CA LEU A 26 6.90 -7.96 -0.41
C LEU A 26 6.90 -6.58 0.24
N ILE A 27 6.90 -6.51 1.57
CA ILE A 27 6.95 -5.25 2.30
C ILE A 27 8.23 -4.48 1.94
N SER A 28 9.36 -5.17 1.93
CA SER A 28 10.65 -4.57 1.60
C SER A 28 10.64 -3.97 0.19
N LYS A 29 10.19 -4.74 -0.78
CA LYS A 29 10.16 -4.30 -2.18
C LYS A 29 9.18 -3.16 -2.42
N ALA A 30 8.00 -3.23 -1.82
CA ALA A 30 7.01 -2.16 -1.94
C ALA A 30 7.54 -0.87 -1.31
N THR A 31 8.24 -0.96 -0.20
CA THR A 31 8.85 0.19 0.45
C THR A 31 9.94 0.81 -0.42
N GLU A 32 10.81 -0.03 -0.98
CA GLU A 32 11.88 0.44 -1.86
C GLU A 32 11.33 1.17 -3.09
N ASP A 33 10.23 0.68 -3.64
CA ASP A 33 9.60 1.25 -4.83
C ASP A 33 9.04 2.65 -4.56
N LEU A 34 8.77 2.98 -3.32
CA LEU A 34 8.19 4.27 -2.93
C LEU A 34 9.22 5.30 -2.46
N VAL A 35 10.50 4.97 -2.51
CA VAL A 35 11.56 5.91 -2.17
C VAL A 35 11.67 6.95 -3.31
N PRO A 36 11.80 8.26 -3.02
CA PRO A 36 11.92 8.89 -1.70
C PRO A 36 10.58 9.35 -1.08
N SER A 37 9.46 9.09 -1.71
CA SER A 37 8.15 9.59 -1.26
C SER A 37 7.82 9.22 0.18
N ILE A 38 8.22 8.04 0.64
CA ILE A 38 7.93 7.57 2.00
C ILE A 38 8.61 8.42 3.09
N TYR A 39 9.59 9.23 2.71
CA TYR A 39 10.27 10.13 3.67
C TYR A 39 9.51 11.42 3.86
N GLN A 40 8.47 11.66 3.06
CA GLN A 40 7.61 12.82 3.15
C GLN A 40 6.35 12.43 3.92
N GLN A 41 6.06 13.14 4.99
CA GLN A 41 4.96 12.80 5.88
C GLN A 41 3.62 12.67 5.15
N ASP A 42 3.34 13.57 4.23
CA ASP A 42 2.06 13.56 3.49
C ASP A 42 1.95 12.39 2.51
N ALA A 43 3.08 11.90 2.01
CA ALA A 43 3.10 10.81 1.03
C ALA A 43 3.27 9.44 1.67
N GLU A 44 3.65 9.40 2.93
CA GLU A 44 3.91 8.13 3.63
C GLU A 44 2.64 7.32 3.88
N THR A 45 1.50 7.99 4.07
CA THR A 45 0.24 7.34 4.39
C THR A 45 -0.82 7.61 3.32
N VAL A 46 -1.83 6.74 3.29
CA VAL A 46 -2.98 6.89 2.39
C VAL A 46 -4.19 7.27 3.24
N SER A 47 -4.96 8.27 2.79
CA SER A 47 -6.19 8.68 3.45
C SER A 47 -7.38 8.00 2.79
N CYS A 48 -8.00 7.05 3.48
CA CYS A 48 -9.16 6.32 2.96
C CYS A 48 -10.44 7.16 2.95
N SER A 49 -10.44 8.30 3.64
CA SER A 49 -11.57 9.21 3.63
C SER A 49 -11.47 10.28 2.54
N ASP A 50 -10.35 10.35 1.84
CA ASP A 50 -10.12 11.33 0.78
C ASP A 50 -10.34 10.68 -0.59
N SER A 51 -11.46 10.99 -1.24
CA SER A 51 -11.80 10.41 -2.53
C SER A 51 -10.81 10.76 -3.63
N ALA A 52 -10.19 11.94 -3.56
CA ALA A 52 -9.16 12.35 -4.53
C ALA A 52 -7.91 11.49 -4.38
N GLU A 53 -7.52 11.20 -3.15
CA GLU A 53 -6.38 10.31 -2.87
C GLU A 53 -6.65 8.90 -3.40
N LEU A 54 -7.84 8.36 -3.15
CA LEU A 54 -8.20 7.02 -3.60
C LEU A 54 -8.31 6.95 -5.13
N ASP A 55 -8.78 8.02 -5.76
CA ASP A 55 -8.83 8.10 -7.23
C ASP A 55 -7.41 8.07 -7.81
N THR A 56 -6.47 8.76 -7.18
CA THR A 56 -5.06 8.75 -7.57
C THR A 56 -4.47 7.35 -7.44
N VAL A 57 -4.81 6.63 -6.36
CA VAL A 57 -4.37 5.25 -6.16
C VAL A 57 -4.88 4.36 -7.30
N LYS A 58 -6.15 4.51 -7.69
CA LYS A 58 -6.71 3.75 -8.80
C LYS A 58 -5.95 4.00 -10.09
N LYS A 59 -5.75 5.25 -10.45
CA LYS A 59 -5.14 5.62 -11.73
C LYS A 59 -3.66 5.34 -11.78
N ASN A 60 -2.93 5.75 -10.76
CA ASN A 60 -1.47 5.70 -10.79
C ASN A 60 -0.91 4.37 -10.33
N PHE A 61 -1.54 3.74 -9.37
CA PHE A 61 -1.03 2.47 -8.85
C PHE A 61 -1.71 1.27 -9.52
N LEU A 62 -3.02 1.17 -9.42
CA LEU A 62 -3.71 -0.02 -9.96
C LEU A 62 -3.65 -0.09 -11.49
N ALA A 63 -4.01 0.98 -12.17
CA ALA A 63 -4.05 0.97 -13.63
C ALA A 63 -2.66 1.02 -14.25
N ASN A 64 -1.81 1.96 -13.81
CA ASN A 64 -0.49 2.15 -14.42
C ASN A 64 0.57 1.19 -13.87
N LYS A 65 0.75 1.14 -12.56
CA LYS A 65 1.83 0.35 -11.95
C LYS A 65 1.55 -1.13 -12.01
N LEU A 66 0.39 -1.56 -11.55
CA LEU A 66 0.03 -2.98 -11.53
C LEU A 66 -0.54 -3.47 -12.86
N GLY A 67 -0.99 -2.58 -13.70
CA GLY A 67 -1.60 -2.96 -14.97
C GLY A 67 -2.89 -3.75 -14.79
N VAL A 68 -3.68 -3.42 -13.75
CA VAL A 68 -4.94 -4.08 -13.47
C VAL A 68 -5.97 -3.67 -14.52
N ASP A 69 -6.58 -4.68 -15.18
CA ASP A 69 -7.63 -4.46 -16.14
C ASP A 69 -8.96 -4.82 -15.49
N ALA A 70 -9.47 -3.90 -14.70
CA ALA A 70 -10.72 -4.06 -13.97
C ALA A 70 -11.53 -2.78 -14.05
N ASP A 71 -12.85 -2.88 -13.84
CA ASP A 71 -13.69 -1.69 -13.83
C ASP A 71 -13.52 -0.92 -12.50
N ASP A 72 -14.04 0.32 -12.48
CA ASP A 72 -13.94 1.19 -11.32
C ASP A 72 -14.57 0.56 -10.07
N ALA A 73 -15.71 -0.11 -10.22
CA ALA A 73 -16.39 -0.73 -9.09
C ALA A 73 -15.54 -1.82 -8.44
N THR A 74 -14.86 -2.64 -9.26
CA THR A 74 -13.98 -3.70 -8.78
C THR A 74 -12.77 -3.10 -8.05
N MET A 75 -12.18 -2.04 -8.63
CA MET A 75 -11.06 -1.35 -8.01
C MET A 75 -11.46 -0.70 -6.69
N ASP A 76 -12.63 -0.04 -6.66
CA ASP A 76 -13.14 0.59 -5.44
C ASP A 76 -13.38 -0.43 -4.33
N THR A 77 -13.94 -1.59 -4.68
CA THR A 77 -14.19 -2.66 -3.72
C THR A 77 -12.87 -3.16 -3.11
N ALA A 78 -11.85 -3.36 -3.94
CA ALA A 78 -10.54 -3.80 -3.47
C ALA A 78 -9.89 -2.76 -2.56
N ILE A 79 -9.98 -1.48 -2.93
CA ILE A 79 -9.45 -0.38 -2.12
C ILE A 79 -10.14 -0.35 -0.76
N GLN A 80 -11.47 -0.45 -0.73
CA GLN A 80 -12.23 -0.46 0.52
C GLN A 80 -11.85 -1.65 1.40
N LYS A 81 -11.67 -2.81 0.79
CA LYS A 81 -11.24 -4.00 1.50
C LYS A 81 -9.88 -3.79 2.20
N VAL A 82 -8.94 -3.15 1.51
CA VAL A 82 -7.63 -2.83 2.09
C VAL A 82 -7.77 -1.78 3.19
N CYS A 83 -8.59 -0.76 2.98
CA CYS A 83 -8.85 0.25 4.01
C CYS A 83 -9.37 -0.40 5.29
N GLU A 84 -10.29 -1.35 5.17
CA GLU A 84 -10.84 -2.07 6.31
C GLU A 84 -9.80 -2.99 6.96
N ALA A 85 -8.98 -3.66 6.17
CA ALA A 85 -7.94 -4.55 6.67
C ALA A 85 -6.91 -3.78 7.52
N MET A 86 -6.63 -2.54 7.14
CA MET A 86 -5.70 -1.69 7.88
C MET A 86 -6.36 -0.96 9.06
N GLY A 87 -7.69 -1.06 9.16
CA GLY A 87 -8.44 -0.44 10.25
C GLY A 87 -9.07 0.89 9.85
N THR A 88 -10.40 0.97 9.85
CA THR A 88 -11.12 2.17 9.40
C THR A 88 -10.79 3.41 10.22
N SER A 89 -10.45 3.23 11.51
CA SER A 89 -10.08 4.33 12.40
C SER A 89 -8.59 4.60 12.43
N ASN A 90 -7.80 3.78 11.74
CA ASN A 90 -6.35 3.91 11.75
C ASN A 90 -5.91 5.09 10.89
N ARG A 91 -5.24 6.06 11.49
CA ARG A 91 -4.73 7.24 10.79
C ARG A 91 -3.37 7.01 10.14
N HIS A 92 -2.73 5.87 10.42
CA HIS A 92 -1.41 5.56 9.92
C HIS A 92 -1.47 4.38 8.95
N LYS A 93 -2.23 4.54 7.86
CA LYS A 93 -2.30 3.54 6.80
C LYS A 93 -1.12 3.76 5.85
N TYR A 94 0.00 3.15 6.21
CA TYR A 94 1.25 3.35 5.45
C TYR A 94 1.10 2.90 4.01
N ARG A 95 1.51 3.77 3.09
CA ARG A 95 1.35 3.56 1.65
C ARG A 95 2.02 2.27 1.19
N ALA A 96 3.20 1.95 1.73
CA ALA A 96 3.91 0.72 1.37
C ALA A 96 3.08 -0.52 1.69
N LEU A 97 2.45 -0.57 2.85
CA LEU A 97 1.59 -1.69 3.24
C LEU A 97 0.29 -1.71 2.45
N PHE A 98 -0.28 -0.53 2.22
CA PHE A 98 -1.51 -0.38 1.44
C PHE A 98 -1.32 -0.92 0.02
N TYR A 99 -0.23 -0.51 -0.63
CA TYR A 99 0.08 -0.95 -1.99
C TYR A 99 0.43 -2.44 -2.05
N ALA A 100 1.14 -2.96 -1.05
CA ALA A 100 1.45 -4.38 -0.98
C ALA A 100 0.17 -5.22 -0.87
N LEU A 101 -0.79 -4.78 -0.07
CA LEU A 101 -2.08 -5.45 0.07
C LEU A 101 -2.87 -5.41 -1.24
N LEU A 102 -2.87 -4.28 -1.94
CA LEU A 102 -3.54 -4.17 -3.23
C LEU A 102 -2.90 -5.09 -4.27
N ALA A 103 -1.58 -5.13 -4.32
CA ALA A 103 -0.87 -6.03 -5.24
C ALA A 103 -1.26 -7.48 -4.98
N LYS A 104 -1.36 -7.86 -3.71
CA LYS A 104 -1.76 -9.20 -3.33
C LYS A 104 -3.22 -9.49 -3.69
N GLU A 105 -4.10 -8.52 -3.48
CA GLU A 105 -5.53 -8.65 -3.79
C GLU A 105 -5.76 -8.97 -5.27
N PHE A 106 -4.97 -8.39 -6.15
CA PHE A 106 -5.09 -8.60 -7.60
C PHE A 106 -4.13 -9.66 -8.14
N GLY A 107 -3.37 -10.34 -7.26
CA GLY A 107 -2.41 -11.35 -7.68
C GLY A 107 -1.26 -10.78 -8.50
N LYS A 108 -0.87 -9.54 -8.24
CA LYS A 108 0.16 -8.80 -8.98
C LYS A 108 1.45 -8.61 -8.19
N GLU A 109 1.71 -9.44 -7.19
CA GLU A 109 2.93 -9.32 -6.35
C GLU A 109 4.20 -9.40 -7.20
N SER A 110 4.15 -10.08 -8.34
CA SER A 110 5.29 -10.24 -9.24
C SER A 110 5.76 -8.93 -9.87
N ILE A 111 4.98 -7.84 -9.77
CA ILE A 111 5.42 -6.51 -10.21
C ILE A 111 6.64 -6.04 -9.40
N TYR A 112 6.79 -6.57 -8.20
CA TYR A 112 7.95 -6.32 -7.35
C TYR A 112 8.94 -7.48 -7.54
N PRO A 113 9.98 -7.29 -8.35
CA PRO A 113 10.92 -8.36 -8.69
C PRO A 113 11.78 -8.84 -7.53
#